data_f7d25d1136b447062ae7c2d1ece28286
#
_entry.id   f7d25d1136b447062ae7c2d1ece28286
#
_cell.length_a   1.000
_cell.length_b   1.000
_cell.length_c   1.000
_cell.angle_alpha   90.00
_cell.angle_beta   90.00
_cell.angle_gamma   90.00
#
_symmetry.space_group_name_H-M   'P 1'
#
loop_
_entity.id
_entity.type
_entity.pdbx_description
1 polymer ?
#
loop_
_entity_poly.entity_id
_entity_poly.type
_entity_poly.pdbx_seq_one_letter_code
_entity_poly.pdbx_strand_id
1 'polypeptide(L)'
;MKKLNFCVFALIGVFLFSSCEKKLDLASKLYAELDLKATPNTLTEKEKQAGWLLLFDGETTGGWHGYNMQGIPDVWTVEDGCFTINGEGGHEEQDVITDDIYRNFAFTVEYKLSPGSNSGIIFQVKEDEKYQFPYETGPEFQLIDQDHWVDKLEDWQINGANYAMYPPKSLPSKPVGEWNHLFLVVNGNHVTQMINGVEVVSYEKYTDEWVALRNSGKWANFPDYGISDEGHISLQNHGSKLWFRNIKIKQL
;
A
#
# COMPACT_ATOMS: atom_id res chain seq x y z
N MET A 1 -33.27 -13.52 -78.96
CA MET A 1 -33.62 -13.03 -77.62
C MET A 1 -32.86 -13.83 -76.58
N LYS A 2 -31.73 -13.29 -76.07
CA LYS A 2 -30.87 -13.99 -75.08
C LYS A 2 -31.30 -13.43 -73.67
N LYS A 3 -31.74 -14.32 -72.77
CA LYS A 3 -32.05 -13.97 -71.36
C LYS A 3 -30.74 -13.91 -70.59
N LEU A 4 -30.49 -12.77 -69.98
CA LEU A 4 -29.32 -12.53 -69.14
C LEU A 4 -29.78 -12.85 -67.68
N ASN A 5 -29.19 -13.90 -67.09
CA ASN A 5 -29.41 -14.23 -65.69
C ASN A 5 -28.43 -13.41 -64.83
N PHE A 6 -28.96 -12.57 -63.93
CA PHE A 6 -28.20 -11.82 -62.92
C PHE A 6 -28.12 -12.72 -61.67
N CYS A 7 -26.94 -13.22 -61.37
CA CYS A 7 -26.63 -13.81 -60.06
C CYS A 7 -26.26 -12.68 -59.09
N VAL A 8 -27.08 -12.48 -58.07
CA VAL A 8 -26.78 -11.59 -56.95
C VAL A 8 -26.00 -12.41 -55.94
N PHE A 9 -24.71 -12.13 -55.77
CA PHE A 9 -23.91 -12.64 -54.67
C PHE A 9 -24.14 -11.75 -53.45
N ALA A 10 -24.83 -12.30 -52.42
CA ALA A 10 -24.92 -11.68 -51.10
C ALA A 10 -23.61 -11.95 -50.35
N LEU A 11 -22.79 -10.93 -50.18
CA LEU A 11 -21.66 -10.96 -49.25
C LEU A 11 -22.19 -10.84 -47.81
N ILE A 12 -22.19 -11.95 -47.08
CA ILE A 12 -22.41 -11.94 -45.64
C ILE A 12 -21.09 -11.51 -44.99
N GLY A 13 -20.98 -10.24 -44.63
CA GLY A 13 -19.89 -9.73 -43.82
C GLY A 13 -20.00 -10.24 -42.36
N VAL A 14 -19.15 -11.21 -42.02
CA VAL A 14 -18.99 -11.63 -40.63
C VAL A 14 -18.18 -10.55 -39.90
N PHE A 15 -18.88 -9.67 -39.17
CA PHE A 15 -18.24 -8.78 -38.22
C PHE A 15 -17.76 -9.60 -37.03
N LEU A 16 -16.48 -9.95 -37.02
CA LEU A 16 -15.80 -10.43 -35.83
C LEU A 16 -15.66 -9.24 -34.85
N PHE A 17 -16.59 -9.13 -33.91
CA PHE A 17 -16.40 -8.28 -32.74
C PHE A 17 -15.31 -8.94 -31.88
N SER A 18 -14.05 -8.53 -32.11
CA SER A 18 -12.98 -8.77 -31.14
C SER A 18 -13.29 -7.94 -29.92
N SER A 19 -13.94 -8.54 -28.91
CA SER A 19 -14.02 -7.96 -27.59
C SER A 19 -12.60 -7.98 -27.01
N CYS A 20 -11.95 -6.84 -27.02
CA CYS A 20 -10.69 -6.63 -26.30
C CYS A 20 -11.04 -6.63 -24.80
N GLU A 21 -11.19 -7.82 -24.20
CA GLU A 21 -11.22 -7.94 -22.74
C GLU A 21 -9.87 -7.44 -22.24
N LYS A 22 -9.86 -6.25 -21.64
CA LYS A 22 -8.69 -5.69 -20.94
C LYS A 22 -8.32 -6.70 -19.86
N LYS A 23 -7.25 -7.44 -20.04
CA LYS A 23 -6.74 -8.38 -19.05
C LYS A 23 -6.42 -7.58 -17.80
N LEU A 24 -7.14 -7.82 -16.69
CA LEU A 24 -6.88 -7.17 -15.42
C LEU A 24 -5.42 -7.39 -15.04
N ASP A 25 -4.76 -6.34 -14.58
CA ASP A 25 -3.41 -6.45 -14.01
C ASP A 25 -3.41 -7.25 -12.70
N LEU A 26 -2.24 -7.60 -12.19
CA LEU A 26 -2.09 -8.42 -11.00
C LEU A 26 -2.76 -7.75 -9.77
N ALA A 27 -2.50 -6.45 -9.57
CA ALA A 27 -3.04 -5.73 -8.42
C ALA A 27 -4.56 -5.70 -8.42
N SER A 28 -5.19 -5.42 -9.56
CA SER A 28 -6.65 -5.45 -9.72
C SER A 28 -7.24 -6.84 -9.43
N LYS A 29 -6.56 -7.91 -9.83
CA LYS A 29 -7.02 -9.29 -9.55
C LYS A 29 -6.96 -9.62 -8.08
N LEU A 30 -5.85 -9.30 -7.41
CA LEU A 30 -5.67 -9.53 -5.98
C LEU A 30 -6.63 -8.68 -5.16
N TYR A 31 -6.85 -7.42 -5.56
CA TYR A 31 -7.81 -6.53 -4.91
C TYR A 31 -9.24 -7.10 -4.98
N ALA A 32 -9.63 -7.70 -6.10
CA ALA A 32 -10.95 -8.33 -6.27
C ALA A 32 -11.17 -9.60 -5.41
N GLU A 33 -10.12 -10.15 -4.81
CA GLU A 33 -10.23 -11.27 -3.85
C GLU A 33 -10.80 -10.81 -2.50
N LEU A 34 -10.58 -9.54 -2.13
CA LEU A 34 -11.00 -8.98 -0.84
C LEU A 34 -12.51 -8.75 -0.77
N ASP A 35 -13.08 -8.92 0.41
CA ASP A 35 -14.43 -8.49 0.74
C ASP A 35 -14.39 -7.26 1.64
N LEU A 36 -14.45 -6.08 1.04
CA LEU A 36 -14.39 -4.80 1.74
C LEU A 36 -15.64 -4.48 2.58
N LYS A 37 -16.66 -5.35 2.57
CA LYS A 37 -17.88 -5.21 3.37
C LYS A 37 -17.94 -6.21 4.52
N ALA A 38 -16.96 -7.12 4.60
CA ALA A 38 -16.88 -8.07 5.70
C ALA A 38 -16.66 -7.33 7.04
N THR A 39 -16.95 -8.02 8.13
CA THR A 39 -16.61 -7.54 9.47
C THR A 39 -15.11 -7.26 9.54
N PRO A 40 -14.68 -6.06 9.95
CA PRO A 40 -13.26 -5.76 10.09
C PRO A 40 -12.52 -6.77 10.98
N ASN A 41 -11.24 -6.93 10.75
CA ASN A 41 -10.35 -7.85 11.47
C ASN A 41 -10.78 -9.32 11.39
N THR A 42 -11.44 -9.69 10.29
CA THR A 42 -11.79 -11.08 10.00
C THR A 42 -11.39 -11.46 8.58
N LEU A 43 -11.23 -12.76 8.33
CA LEU A 43 -11.08 -13.32 6.99
C LEU A 43 -12.36 -14.03 6.60
N THR A 44 -12.91 -13.68 5.44
CA THR A 44 -13.98 -14.46 4.82
C THR A 44 -13.44 -15.80 4.31
N GLU A 45 -14.31 -16.78 4.07
CA GLU A 45 -13.89 -18.06 3.48
C GLU A 45 -13.25 -17.88 2.10
N LYS A 46 -13.71 -16.89 1.32
CA LYS A 46 -13.10 -16.54 0.03
C LYS A 46 -11.65 -16.07 0.20
N GLU A 47 -11.39 -15.17 1.15
CA GLU A 47 -10.06 -14.66 1.43
C GLU A 47 -9.12 -15.75 1.96
N LYS A 48 -9.60 -16.61 2.87
CA LYS A 48 -8.84 -17.78 3.37
C LYS A 48 -8.45 -18.72 2.23
N GLN A 49 -9.39 -19.07 1.36
CA GLN A 49 -9.14 -19.94 0.20
C GLN A 49 -8.19 -19.30 -0.82
N ALA A 50 -8.20 -17.97 -0.93
CA ALA A 50 -7.28 -17.22 -1.75
C ALA A 50 -5.86 -17.09 -1.12
N GLY A 51 -5.67 -17.50 0.13
CA GLY A 51 -4.37 -17.47 0.83
C GLY A 51 -4.06 -16.18 1.57
N TRP A 52 -5.07 -15.36 1.87
CA TRP A 52 -4.92 -14.20 2.74
C TRP A 52 -4.71 -14.60 4.19
N LEU A 53 -3.85 -13.90 4.90
CA LEU A 53 -3.58 -14.02 6.32
C LEU A 53 -4.00 -12.72 7.02
N LEU A 54 -4.53 -12.86 8.23
CA LEU A 54 -4.86 -11.73 9.10
C LEU A 54 -3.64 -11.36 9.93
N LEU A 55 -3.21 -10.11 9.89
CA LEU A 55 -2.09 -9.59 10.67
C LEU A 55 -2.52 -8.84 11.93
N PHE A 56 -3.82 -8.59 12.09
CA PHE A 56 -4.37 -7.94 13.28
C PHE A 56 -5.80 -8.43 13.51
N ASP A 57 -6.04 -8.96 14.70
CA ASP A 57 -7.33 -9.57 15.09
C ASP A 57 -8.34 -8.58 15.69
N GLY A 58 -7.92 -7.32 15.93
CA GLY A 58 -8.72 -6.30 16.59
C GLY A 58 -8.68 -6.35 18.12
N GLU A 59 -7.98 -7.29 18.72
CA GLU A 59 -7.93 -7.52 20.17
C GLU A 59 -6.49 -7.49 20.71
N THR A 60 -5.53 -8.05 19.95
CA THR A 60 -4.15 -8.21 20.39
C THR A 60 -3.17 -7.62 19.38
N THR A 61 -1.96 -7.35 19.83
CA THR A 61 -0.83 -6.90 18.98
C THR A 61 0.09 -8.06 18.60
N GLY A 62 -0.37 -9.31 18.75
CA GLY A 62 0.40 -10.50 18.39
C GLY A 62 0.83 -10.49 16.93
N GLY A 63 2.09 -10.85 16.66
CA GLY A 63 2.69 -10.78 15.33
C GLY A 63 3.33 -9.42 14.98
N TRP A 64 3.42 -8.51 15.97
CA TRP A 64 4.04 -7.19 15.86
C TRP A 64 4.97 -6.90 17.04
N HIS A 65 6.02 -6.14 16.78
CA HIS A 65 6.90 -5.55 17.83
C HIS A 65 7.39 -4.17 17.40
N GLY A 66 7.94 -3.40 18.34
CA GLY A 66 8.55 -2.10 18.05
C GLY A 66 9.87 -2.26 17.32
N TYR A 67 10.13 -1.41 16.32
CA TYR A 67 11.37 -1.44 15.53
C TYR A 67 12.60 -1.27 16.43
N ASN A 68 13.55 -2.22 16.34
CA ASN A 68 14.72 -2.36 17.22
C ASN A 68 14.36 -2.42 18.72
N MET A 69 13.17 -2.91 19.05
CA MET A 69 12.66 -2.99 20.43
C MET A 69 12.07 -4.37 20.72
N GLN A 70 11.96 -4.69 22.02
CA GLN A 70 11.19 -5.85 22.46
C GLN A 70 9.77 -5.41 22.85
N GLY A 71 8.76 -6.09 22.31
CA GLY A 71 7.35 -5.80 22.59
C GLY A 71 6.85 -4.57 21.84
N ILE A 72 5.65 -4.16 22.18
CA ILE A 72 4.97 -3.01 21.57
C ILE A 72 5.25 -1.74 22.38
N PRO A 73 5.66 -0.63 21.74
CA PRO A 73 5.82 0.66 22.42
C PRO A 73 4.49 1.16 23.00
N ASP A 74 4.54 1.82 24.17
CA ASP A 74 3.35 2.31 24.91
C ASP A 74 2.46 3.28 24.13
N VAL A 75 2.99 3.94 23.10
CA VAL A 75 2.24 4.83 22.20
C VAL A 75 1.26 4.10 21.30
N TRP A 76 1.44 2.79 21.13
CA TRP A 76 0.56 1.93 20.37
C TRP A 76 -0.40 1.18 21.27
N THR A 77 -1.68 1.29 20.98
CA THR A 77 -2.76 0.67 21.77
C THR A 77 -3.75 -0.03 20.85
N VAL A 78 -4.57 -0.90 21.45
CA VAL A 78 -5.75 -1.45 20.77
C VAL A 78 -6.98 -0.77 21.35
N GLU A 79 -7.68 0.03 20.55
CA GLU A 79 -8.90 0.77 20.91
C GLU A 79 -10.01 0.47 19.89
N ASP A 80 -11.18 0.06 20.34
CA ASP A 80 -12.37 -0.18 19.51
C ASP A 80 -12.09 -1.05 18.26
N GLY A 81 -11.28 -2.10 18.43
CA GLY A 81 -10.89 -3.00 17.35
C GLY A 81 -9.89 -2.39 16.36
N CYS A 82 -9.20 -1.33 16.75
CA CYS A 82 -8.19 -0.67 15.92
C CYS A 82 -6.81 -0.73 16.59
N PHE A 83 -5.78 -0.92 15.80
CA PHE A 83 -4.40 -0.69 16.18
C PHE A 83 -4.13 0.80 16.04
N THR A 84 -3.91 1.50 17.15
CA THR A 84 -4.02 2.95 17.23
C THR A 84 -2.75 3.56 17.81
N ILE A 85 -2.29 4.67 17.23
CA ILE A 85 -1.33 5.57 17.86
C ILE A 85 -2.13 6.55 18.71
N ASN A 86 -1.79 6.67 20.00
CA ASN A 86 -2.53 7.51 20.95
C ASN A 86 -2.33 9.03 20.73
N GLY A 87 -1.31 9.44 19.95
CA GLY A 87 -0.98 10.84 19.68
C GLY A 87 -0.27 11.54 20.85
N GLU A 88 0.08 10.81 21.90
CA GLU A 88 0.82 11.29 23.07
C GLU A 88 2.29 10.86 22.95
N GLY A 89 3.09 11.62 22.33
CA GLY A 89 4.51 11.32 22.17
C GLY A 89 5.05 12.16 21.04
N GLY A 90 6.21 12.73 21.23
CA GLY A 90 6.87 13.50 20.19
C GLY A 90 7.09 12.68 18.92
N HIS A 91 7.65 13.29 17.92
CA HIS A 91 7.94 12.75 16.59
C HIS A 91 8.85 11.51 16.56
N GLU A 92 9.11 10.88 17.72
CA GLU A 92 10.23 9.99 17.87
C GLU A 92 9.77 8.54 17.90
N GLU A 93 9.79 7.87 16.70
CA GLU A 93 10.70 6.75 16.57
C GLU A 93 10.24 5.50 17.35
N GLN A 94 8.96 5.24 17.31
CA GLN A 94 8.42 4.02 17.89
C GLN A 94 7.48 3.38 16.87
N ASP A 95 8.01 3.15 15.68
CA ASP A 95 7.30 2.38 14.65
C ASP A 95 7.14 0.94 15.11
N VAL A 96 6.06 0.31 14.68
CA VAL A 96 5.91 -1.14 14.86
C VAL A 96 6.14 -1.85 13.53
N ILE A 97 6.71 -3.05 13.62
CA ILE A 97 6.96 -3.90 12.46
C ILE A 97 6.34 -5.29 12.67
N THR A 98 6.04 -5.98 11.58
CA THR A 98 5.61 -7.38 11.62
C THR A 98 6.74 -8.28 12.14
N ASP A 99 6.42 -9.36 12.89
CA ASP A 99 7.41 -10.36 13.30
C ASP A 99 7.96 -11.12 12.08
N ASP A 100 7.10 -11.40 11.11
CA ASP A 100 7.48 -12.07 9.86
C ASP A 100 8.01 -11.09 8.81
N ILE A 101 8.83 -11.61 7.89
CA ILE A 101 9.36 -10.88 6.72
C ILE A 101 8.69 -11.37 5.44
N TYR A 102 8.56 -10.47 4.46
CA TYR A 102 7.86 -10.73 3.19
C TYR A 102 8.70 -10.27 2.01
N ARG A 103 8.72 -11.08 0.95
CA ARG A 103 9.42 -10.77 -0.32
C ARG A 103 8.45 -10.27 -1.38
N ASN A 104 7.57 -11.15 -1.82
CA ASN A 104 6.51 -10.84 -2.79
C ASN A 104 5.17 -10.99 -2.08
N PHE A 105 4.38 -9.94 -2.09
CA PHE A 105 3.14 -9.93 -1.32
C PHE A 105 2.12 -8.94 -1.87
N ALA A 106 0.87 -9.16 -1.50
CA ALA A 106 -0.18 -8.15 -1.49
C ALA A 106 -0.53 -7.84 -0.04
N PHE A 107 -0.49 -6.57 0.34
CA PHE A 107 -0.81 -6.08 1.70
C PHE A 107 -1.99 -5.14 1.63
N THR A 108 -2.84 -5.18 2.64
CA THR A 108 -3.99 -4.28 2.74
C THR A 108 -4.24 -3.86 4.17
N VAL A 109 -4.70 -2.62 4.34
CA VAL A 109 -5.08 -2.04 5.62
C VAL A 109 -6.14 -0.97 5.43
N GLU A 110 -7.10 -0.90 6.34
CA GLU A 110 -7.95 0.28 6.48
C GLU A 110 -7.31 1.26 7.47
N TYR A 111 -7.22 2.51 7.07
CA TYR A 111 -6.67 3.58 7.91
C TYR A 111 -7.63 4.77 8.03
N LYS A 112 -7.56 5.45 9.15
CA LYS A 112 -8.30 6.67 9.41
C LYS A 112 -7.36 7.70 10.04
N LEU A 113 -7.28 8.89 9.42
CA LEU A 113 -6.44 9.99 9.85
C LEU A 113 -7.21 10.94 10.78
N SER A 114 -6.50 11.53 11.72
CA SER A 114 -6.97 12.73 12.46
C SER A 114 -6.48 14.01 11.76
N PRO A 115 -7.06 15.19 12.07
CA PRO A 115 -6.60 16.45 11.49
C PRO A 115 -5.10 16.70 11.74
N GLY A 116 -4.36 17.02 10.67
CA GLY A 116 -2.93 17.28 10.68
C GLY A 116 -2.06 16.06 10.99
N SER A 117 -2.58 14.83 10.84
CA SER A 117 -1.82 13.61 11.09
C SER A 117 -0.90 13.23 9.95
N ASN A 118 0.21 12.56 10.32
CA ASN A 118 1.18 11.96 9.43
C ASN A 118 1.53 10.54 9.88
N SER A 119 1.71 9.65 8.93
CA SER A 119 2.09 8.26 9.11
C SER A 119 2.52 7.67 7.77
N GLY A 120 2.83 6.38 7.72
CA GLY A 120 3.17 5.65 6.50
C GLY A 120 3.11 4.14 6.70
N ILE A 121 2.99 3.44 5.59
CA ILE A 121 3.26 2.00 5.53
C ILE A 121 4.63 1.84 4.88
N ILE A 122 5.62 1.42 5.68
CA ILE A 122 6.97 1.20 5.19
C ILE A 122 7.15 -0.30 4.96
N PHE A 123 7.68 -0.69 3.83
CA PHE A 123 7.73 -2.11 3.44
C PHE A 123 9.14 -2.55 3.04
N GLN A 124 9.40 -3.85 3.10
CA GLN A 124 10.73 -4.44 2.91
C GLN A 124 11.78 -3.84 3.88
N VAL A 125 11.36 -3.54 5.09
CA VAL A 125 12.20 -2.96 6.16
C VAL A 125 13.21 -3.99 6.63
N LYS A 126 14.46 -3.57 6.80
CA LYS A 126 15.49 -4.33 7.52
C LYS A 126 15.55 -3.86 8.95
N GLU A 127 15.37 -4.78 9.89
CA GLU A 127 15.63 -4.52 11.29
C GLU A 127 17.09 -4.79 11.61
N ASP A 128 17.82 -3.75 12.01
CA ASP A 128 19.23 -3.83 12.41
C ASP A 128 19.55 -2.57 13.23
N GLU A 129 20.24 -2.70 14.36
CA GLU A 129 20.61 -1.60 15.26
C GLU A 129 21.43 -0.47 14.58
N LYS A 130 22.04 -0.74 13.42
CA LYS A 130 22.74 0.27 12.64
C LYS A 130 21.83 1.28 11.96
N TYR A 131 20.53 0.95 11.78
CA TYR A 131 19.54 1.84 11.22
C TYR A 131 18.67 2.41 12.33
N GLN A 132 18.56 3.71 12.38
CA GLN A 132 17.75 4.38 13.38
C GLN A 132 16.26 4.25 13.08
N PHE A 133 15.90 4.22 11.79
CA PHE A 133 14.51 4.27 11.34
C PHE A 133 14.19 3.23 10.26
N PRO A 134 12.97 2.69 10.21
CA PRO A 134 12.52 1.79 9.15
C PRO A 134 12.70 2.35 7.74
N TYR A 135 12.47 3.65 7.55
CA TYR A 135 12.58 4.31 6.24
C TYR A 135 14.00 4.41 5.69
N GLU A 136 15.04 4.13 6.49
CA GLU A 136 16.41 4.09 5.98
C GLU A 136 16.63 2.93 5.02
N THR A 137 15.80 1.91 5.10
CA THR A 137 15.87 0.72 4.25
C THR A 137 14.62 0.47 3.44
N GLY A 138 13.43 0.77 3.98
CA GLY A 138 12.13 0.48 3.38
C GLY A 138 11.53 1.67 2.65
N PRO A 139 10.96 1.48 1.43
CA PRO A 139 10.12 2.48 0.81
C PRO A 139 8.84 2.72 1.60
N GLU A 140 8.36 3.97 1.57
CA GLU A 140 7.20 4.41 2.32
C GLU A 140 6.01 4.73 1.40
N PHE A 141 4.86 4.13 1.69
CA PHE A 141 3.57 4.52 1.17
C PHE A 141 2.98 5.57 2.12
N GLN A 142 3.05 6.84 1.73
CA GLN A 142 2.72 8.00 2.56
C GLN A 142 1.25 8.06 2.96
N LEU A 143 1.01 8.32 4.24
CA LEU A 143 -0.31 8.58 4.83
C LEU A 143 -0.28 9.92 5.57
N ILE A 144 -0.87 10.97 4.99
CA ILE A 144 -0.84 12.31 5.56
C ILE A 144 -2.16 13.04 5.32
N ASP A 145 -2.60 13.81 6.31
CA ASP A 145 -3.63 14.81 6.11
C ASP A 145 -3.01 16.09 5.54
N GLN A 146 -2.91 16.14 4.24
CA GLN A 146 -2.31 17.25 3.52
C GLN A 146 -3.10 18.55 3.61
N ASP A 147 -4.41 18.49 3.87
CA ASP A 147 -5.31 19.65 3.90
C ASP A 147 -5.17 20.46 5.20
N HIS A 148 -4.74 19.81 6.29
CA HIS A 148 -4.50 20.45 7.60
C HIS A 148 -3.03 20.41 8.03
N TRP A 149 -2.13 20.01 7.14
CA TRP A 149 -0.69 20.03 7.41
C TRP A 149 -0.20 21.49 7.51
N VAL A 150 0.70 21.76 8.45
CA VAL A 150 1.13 23.14 8.78
C VAL A 150 2.04 23.76 7.73
N ASP A 151 2.81 22.93 7.01
CA ASP A 151 3.74 23.38 5.99
C ASP A 151 3.25 23.08 4.59
N LYS A 152 3.78 23.81 3.60
CA LYS A 152 3.55 23.48 2.20
C LYS A 152 4.24 22.16 1.86
N LEU A 153 3.46 21.21 1.35
CA LEU A 153 3.96 19.92 0.88
C LEU A 153 4.34 19.99 -0.62
N GLU A 154 5.38 19.28 -0.96
CA GLU A 154 5.70 18.95 -2.34
C GLU A 154 4.86 17.75 -2.81
N ASP A 155 4.68 17.59 -4.12
CA ASP A 155 3.81 16.55 -4.68
C ASP A 155 4.19 15.11 -4.26
N TRP A 156 5.46 14.88 -3.93
CA TRP A 156 5.97 13.59 -3.45
C TRP A 156 5.84 13.37 -1.94
N GLN A 157 5.27 14.34 -1.21
CA GLN A 157 5.01 14.25 0.24
C GLN A 157 3.53 14.05 0.57
N ILE A 158 2.64 14.18 -0.42
CA ILE A 158 1.20 14.10 -0.20
C ILE A 158 0.71 12.66 -0.02
N ASN A 159 -0.49 12.51 0.50
CA ASN A 159 -1.10 11.20 0.76
C ASN A 159 -1.13 10.33 -0.49
N GLY A 160 -0.65 9.10 -0.37
CA GLY A 160 -0.59 8.16 -1.48
C GLY A 160 0.72 8.14 -2.25
N ALA A 161 1.65 9.07 -2.01
CA ALA A 161 2.96 9.06 -2.65
C ALA A 161 3.79 7.82 -2.23
N ASN A 162 4.72 7.39 -3.10
CA ASN A 162 5.92 6.74 -2.62
C ASN A 162 6.88 7.85 -2.17
N TYR A 163 7.00 8.05 -0.86
CA TYR A 163 7.60 9.25 -0.27
C TYR A 163 9.00 9.54 -0.82
N ALA A 164 9.21 10.79 -1.24
CA ALA A 164 10.45 11.30 -1.82
C ALA A 164 10.95 10.55 -3.07
N MET A 165 10.06 9.79 -3.74
CA MET A 165 10.33 9.08 -5.00
C MET A 165 9.28 9.42 -6.06
N TYR A 166 8.02 9.02 -5.85
CA TYR A 166 6.96 9.15 -6.85
C TYR A 166 5.72 9.82 -6.27
N PRO A 167 5.26 10.93 -6.85
CA PRO A 167 3.99 11.53 -6.48
C PRO A 167 2.81 10.64 -6.90
N PRO A 168 1.66 10.71 -6.24
CA PRO A 168 0.47 9.99 -6.66
C PRO A 168 -0.12 10.59 -7.94
N LYS A 169 -0.60 9.73 -8.84
CA LYS A 169 -1.26 10.11 -10.10
C LYS A 169 -2.65 10.73 -9.89
N SER A 170 -3.26 10.47 -8.74
CA SER A 170 -4.60 10.94 -8.35
C SER A 170 -4.75 10.87 -6.83
N LEU A 171 -5.76 11.57 -6.29
CA LEU A 171 -6.04 11.69 -4.86
C LEU A 171 -7.43 11.10 -4.53
N PRO A 172 -7.59 9.77 -4.53
CA PRO A 172 -8.89 9.12 -4.29
C PRO A 172 -9.23 8.98 -2.80
N SER A 173 -8.45 9.60 -1.91
CA SER A 173 -8.67 9.53 -0.48
C SER A 173 -9.94 10.25 -0.06
N LYS A 174 -10.65 9.67 0.90
CA LYS A 174 -11.76 10.33 1.57
C LYS A 174 -11.23 11.34 2.60
N PRO A 175 -12.06 12.30 3.02
CA PRO A 175 -11.67 13.29 4.03
C PRO A 175 -11.17 12.67 5.34
N VAL A 176 -10.44 13.48 6.10
CA VAL A 176 -10.05 13.19 7.47
C VAL A 176 -11.23 12.74 8.32
N GLY A 177 -11.01 11.74 9.17
CA GLY A 177 -12.04 11.13 10.01
C GLY A 177 -12.84 10.02 9.32
N GLU A 178 -12.67 9.82 8.01
CA GLU A 178 -13.25 8.71 7.28
C GLU A 178 -12.26 7.56 7.07
N TRP A 179 -12.78 6.33 6.99
CA TRP A 179 -11.99 5.15 6.68
C TRP A 179 -11.59 5.11 5.21
N ASN A 180 -10.30 5.01 4.96
CA ASN A 180 -9.69 4.76 3.67
C ASN A 180 -9.13 3.34 3.62
N HIS A 181 -9.06 2.77 2.44
CA HIS A 181 -8.50 1.45 2.18
C HIS A 181 -7.24 1.56 1.35
N LEU A 182 -6.11 1.13 1.94
CA LEU A 182 -4.82 1.05 1.27
C LEU A 182 -4.60 -0.38 0.76
N PHE A 183 -4.04 -0.49 -0.43
CA PHE A 183 -3.64 -1.74 -1.02
C PHE A 183 -2.26 -1.60 -1.69
N LEU A 184 -1.33 -2.46 -1.32
CA LEU A 184 0.04 -2.47 -1.79
C LEU A 184 0.38 -3.84 -2.38
N VAL A 185 0.94 -3.88 -3.58
CA VAL A 185 1.47 -5.10 -4.19
C VAL A 185 2.95 -4.93 -4.47
N VAL A 186 3.76 -5.86 -3.99
CA VAL A 186 5.17 -6.00 -4.34
C VAL A 186 5.36 -7.37 -4.99
N ASN A 187 5.77 -7.38 -6.25
CA ASN A 187 6.00 -8.60 -7.01
C ASN A 187 7.29 -8.50 -7.83
N GLY A 188 8.36 -9.09 -7.33
CA GLY A 188 9.71 -8.85 -7.84
C GLY A 188 10.10 -7.38 -7.65
N ASN A 189 10.47 -6.75 -8.75
CA ASN A 189 10.84 -5.32 -8.76
C ASN A 189 9.64 -4.39 -8.93
N HIS A 190 8.48 -4.94 -9.29
CA HIS A 190 7.29 -4.14 -9.56
C HIS A 190 6.51 -3.84 -8.28
N VAL A 191 6.21 -2.57 -8.05
CA VAL A 191 5.42 -2.08 -6.92
C VAL A 191 4.19 -1.34 -7.42
N THR A 192 3.02 -1.66 -6.84
CA THR A 192 1.76 -0.96 -7.11
C THR A 192 1.12 -0.52 -5.80
N GLN A 193 0.80 0.76 -5.69
CA GLN A 193 0.12 1.39 -4.56
C GLN A 193 -1.28 1.84 -4.98
N MET A 194 -2.30 1.45 -4.21
CA MET A 194 -3.69 1.82 -4.48
C MET A 194 -4.35 2.38 -3.21
N ILE A 195 -5.22 3.37 -3.38
CA ILE A 195 -6.11 3.88 -2.34
C ILE A 195 -7.55 3.77 -2.83
N ASN A 196 -8.44 3.20 -2.02
CA ASN A 196 -9.86 3.03 -2.32
C ASN A 196 -10.12 2.37 -3.70
N GLY A 197 -9.27 1.42 -4.09
CA GLY A 197 -9.37 0.68 -5.35
C GLY A 197 -8.83 1.43 -6.58
N VAL A 198 -8.22 2.59 -6.40
CA VAL A 198 -7.60 3.38 -7.48
C VAL A 198 -6.08 3.30 -7.36
N GLU A 199 -5.40 2.94 -8.45
CA GLU A 199 -3.93 2.98 -8.51
C GLU A 199 -3.44 4.43 -8.42
N VAL A 200 -2.61 4.71 -7.41
CA VAL A 200 -2.03 6.04 -7.18
C VAL A 200 -0.56 6.10 -7.59
N VAL A 201 0.20 5.03 -7.38
CA VAL A 201 1.60 4.91 -7.79
C VAL A 201 1.85 3.51 -8.34
N SER A 202 2.64 3.42 -9.40
CA SER A 202 3.16 2.15 -9.90
C SER A 202 4.52 2.39 -10.51
N TYR A 203 5.52 1.59 -10.12
CA TYR A 203 6.90 1.73 -10.57
C TYR A 203 7.65 0.40 -10.61
N GLU A 204 8.77 0.42 -11.29
CA GLU A 204 9.72 -0.70 -11.36
C GLU A 204 11.02 -0.29 -10.68
N LYS A 205 11.45 -1.05 -9.65
CA LYS A 205 12.74 -0.85 -8.98
C LYS A 205 13.90 -1.13 -9.96
N TYR A 206 15.03 -0.49 -9.73
CA TYR A 206 16.28 -0.68 -10.47
C TYR A 206 16.27 -0.22 -11.94
N THR A 207 15.25 0.48 -12.40
CA THR A 207 15.32 1.24 -13.66
C THR A 207 16.26 2.43 -13.51
N ASP A 208 16.76 2.97 -14.62
CA ASP A 208 17.64 4.16 -14.60
C ASP A 208 16.94 5.34 -13.91
N GLU A 209 15.64 5.52 -14.12
CA GLU A 209 14.83 6.53 -13.45
C GLU A 209 14.79 6.32 -11.94
N TRP A 210 14.44 5.11 -11.49
CA TRP A 210 14.40 4.77 -10.07
C TRP A 210 15.75 4.98 -9.39
N VAL A 211 16.84 4.54 -10.04
CA VAL A 211 18.22 4.73 -9.54
C VAL A 211 18.58 6.21 -9.45
N ALA A 212 18.20 7.02 -10.44
CA ALA A 212 18.42 8.46 -10.43
C ALA A 212 17.67 9.15 -9.29
N LEU A 213 16.40 8.82 -9.07
CA LEU A 213 15.60 9.35 -7.97
C LEU A 213 16.18 8.95 -6.61
N ARG A 214 16.49 7.66 -6.42
CA ARG A 214 17.08 7.15 -5.18
C ARG A 214 18.42 7.80 -4.84
N ASN A 215 19.25 8.08 -5.83
CA ASN A 215 20.55 8.69 -5.64
C ASN A 215 20.51 10.22 -5.55
N SER A 216 19.30 10.79 -5.48
CA SER A 216 19.07 12.23 -5.36
C SER A 216 18.22 12.55 -4.12
N GLY A 217 18.08 13.82 -3.77
CA GLY A 217 17.21 14.30 -2.69
C GLY A 217 17.51 13.63 -1.34
N LYS A 218 16.44 13.27 -0.62
CA LYS A 218 16.52 12.66 0.73
C LYS A 218 17.32 11.35 0.71
N TRP A 219 17.07 10.49 -0.27
CA TRP A 219 17.59 9.13 -0.27
C TRP A 219 19.07 9.01 -0.62
N ALA A 220 19.69 10.07 -1.16
CA ALA A 220 21.15 10.10 -1.40
C ALA A 220 21.98 9.86 -0.13
N ASN A 221 21.40 10.14 1.05
CA ASN A 221 22.04 9.94 2.35
C ASN A 221 21.76 8.55 2.97
N PHE A 222 20.91 7.72 2.34
CA PHE A 222 20.49 6.42 2.83
C PHE A 222 20.85 5.32 1.81
N PRO A 223 22.10 4.82 1.82
CA PRO A 223 22.61 3.91 0.80
C PRO A 223 21.88 2.57 0.71
N ASP A 224 21.17 2.18 1.76
CA ASP A 224 20.44 0.92 1.83
C ASP A 224 18.93 1.08 1.55
N TYR A 225 18.44 2.31 1.25
CA TYR A 225 17.05 2.56 0.93
C TYR A 225 16.58 1.80 -0.33
N GLY A 226 15.52 1.03 -0.17
CA GLY A 226 14.80 0.38 -1.26
C GLY A 226 15.52 -0.77 -1.97
N ILE A 227 16.72 -1.17 -1.52
CA ILE A 227 17.52 -2.23 -2.18
C ILE A 227 17.23 -3.63 -1.63
N SER A 228 16.54 -3.74 -0.51
CA SER A 228 16.13 -5.05 -0.02
C SER A 228 15.00 -5.64 -0.87
N ASP A 229 15.07 -6.96 -1.12
CA ASP A 229 14.01 -7.70 -1.81
C ASP A 229 12.98 -8.28 -0.85
N GLU A 230 13.27 -8.28 0.45
CA GLU A 230 12.39 -8.79 1.51
C GLU A 230 12.62 -8.03 2.80
N GLY A 231 11.64 -8.03 3.67
CA GLY A 231 11.72 -7.38 4.97
C GLY A 231 10.36 -7.29 5.65
N HIS A 232 10.35 -6.63 6.78
CA HIS A 232 9.13 -6.39 7.58
C HIS A 232 8.23 -5.36 6.91
N ILE A 233 6.95 -5.37 7.32
CA ILE A 233 6.01 -4.27 7.08
C ILE A 233 5.98 -3.43 8.34
N SER A 234 6.14 -2.11 8.21
CA SER A 234 6.07 -1.17 9.33
C SER A 234 4.82 -0.30 9.25
N LEU A 235 4.21 -0.05 10.40
CA LEU A 235 3.27 1.05 10.62
C LEU A 235 4.03 2.18 11.29
N GLN A 236 4.09 3.34 10.64
CA GLN A 236 4.89 4.47 11.10
C GLN A 236 4.15 5.28 12.17
N ASN A 237 4.86 5.62 13.24
CA ASN A 237 4.46 6.63 14.21
C ASN A 237 5.13 7.98 13.89
N HIS A 238 4.33 9.02 13.67
CA HIS A 238 4.83 10.38 13.48
C HIS A 238 4.20 11.35 14.50
N GLY A 239 3.86 10.85 15.70
CA GLY A 239 3.35 11.63 16.81
C GLY A 239 1.88 12.05 16.73
N SER A 240 1.14 11.57 15.73
CA SER A 240 -0.26 11.93 15.54
C SER A 240 -1.19 10.76 15.83
N LYS A 241 -2.39 11.06 16.36
CA LYS A 241 -3.40 10.01 16.53
C LYS A 241 -3.95 9.56 15.20
N LEU A 242 -3.93 8.24 14.96
CA LEU A 242 -4.56 7.60 13.81
C LEU A 242 -4.90 6.14 14.12
N TRP A 243 -5.70 5.52 13.26
CA TRP A 243 -6.24 4.20 13.48
C TRP A 243 -6.02 3.31 12.26
N PHE A 244 -5.57 2.07 12.53
CA PHE A 244 -5.46 1.00 11.58
C PHE A 244 -6.37 -0.16 11.96
N ARG A 245 -6.98 -0.82 11.00
CA ARG A 245 -7.73 -2.05 11.19
C ARG A 245 -7.73 -2.88 9.91
N ASN A 246 -8.26 -4.07 9.99
CA ASN A 246 -8.43 -4.94 8.82
C ASN A 246 -7.11 -5.17 8.07
N ILE A 247 -6.02 -5.40 8.84
CA ILE A 247 -4.67 -5.56 8.31
C ILE A 247 -4.51 -7.00 7.83
N LYS A 248 -4.28 -7.18 6.53
CA LYS A 248 -4.16 -8.50 5.91
C LYS A 248 -2.99 -8.54 4.93
N ILE A 249 -2.41 -9.73 4.75
CA ILE A 249 -1.35 -9.97 3.78
C ILE A 249 -1.59 -11.28 3.04
N LYS A 250 -1.11 -11.35 1.81
CA LYS A 250 -1.03 -12.56 1.00
C LYS A 250 0.36 -12.65 0.40
N GLN A 251 1.06 -13.75 0.61
CA GLN A 251 2.31 -14.05 -0.07
C GLN A 251 2.04 -14.47 -1.52
N LEU A 252 2.92 -14.05 -2.44
CA LEU A 252 2.80 -14.27 -3.89
C LEU A 252 3.87 -15.22 -4.42
#